data_b095513b870d0a2f1a0e9b16921e90d0
#
_entry.id   b095513b870d0a2f1a0e9b16921e90d0
#
_cell.length_a   1.000
_cell.length_b   1.000
_cell.length_c   1.000
_cell.angle_alpha   90.00
_cell.angle_beta   90.00
_cell.angle_gamma   90.00
#
_symmetry.space_group_name_H-M   'P 1'
#
loop_
_entity.id
_entity.type
_entity.pdbx_description
1 polymer ?
#
loop_
_entity_poly.entity_id
_entity_poly.type
_entity_poly.pdbx_seq_one_letter_code
_entity_poly.pdbx_strand_id
1 'polypeptide(L)'
;FGYDDNLLMKDVNIDVHQGQTIAIVGPTGAGKTTLTNLLLRFYDVKGGSIKINGIDIRELSYHDLRKLFALVLQDTWLFEGSIEQNIAYGNEKALKNEIVEAAKQANVHHFIRTLTEGYDTLINEEGSNVSQGEKQLLTIARALIKNPEVLILDEATSSVDTRLERRLQGAMDRVMENRTCFVIAHRLSTIINADKILVLEHGDIVEQGTHEELLNKNGVYARLYNAQFAK
;
A
#
# COMPACT_ATOMS: atom_id res chain seq x y z
N PHE A 1 4.08 2.79 21.18
CA PHE A 1 4.44 1.41 20.83
C PHE A 1 5.96 1.19 20.80
N GLY A 2 6.41 0.01 21.12
CA GLY A 2 7.78 -0.46 20.96
C GLY A 2 7.80 -1.99 20.89
N TYR A 3 8.76 -2.56 20.16
CA TYR A 3 8.91 -4.02 20.02
C TYR A 3 9.44 -4.68 21.32
N ASP A 4 10.21 -3.91 22.09
CA ASP A 4 10.72 -4.27 23.40
C ASP A 4 10.20 -3.29 24.47
N ASP A 5 10.84 -3.19 25.62
CA ASP A 5 10.44 -2.28 26.70
C ASP A 5 10.64 -0.81 26.34
N ASN A 6 11.47 -0.51 25.34
CA ASN A 6 11.66 0.86 24.87
C ASN A 6 10.59 1.27 23.86
N LEU A 7 9.98 2.42 24.06
CA LEU A 7 9.01 2.94 23.12
C LEU A 7 9.72 3.50 21.87
N LEU A 8 9.33 2.97 20.70
CA LEU A 8 9.72 3.49 19.41
C LEU A 8 8.81 4.66 19.00
N MET A 9 7.49 4.49 19.18
CA MET A 9 6.47 5.51 18.90
C MET A 9 5.86 5.95 20.20
N LYS A 10 5.91 7.27 20.52
CA LYS A 10 5.54 7.76 21.85
C LYS A 10 4.26 8.58 21.84
N ASP A 11 4.11 9.49 20.89
CA ASP A 11 2.97 10.43 20.84
C ASP A 11 2.45 10.56 19.40
N VAL A 12 2.05 9.43 18.83
CA VAL A 12 1.52 9.36 17.46
C VAL A 12 0.03 9.68 17.48
N ASN A 13 -0.34 10.84 16.95
CA ASN A 13 -1.72 11.31 16.80
C ASN A 13 -2.01 11.61 15.34
N ILE A 14 -2.90 10.83 14.72
CA ILE A 14 -3.30 10.94 13.32
C ILE A 14 -4.82 10.93 13.26
N ASP A 15 -5.39 11.93 12.59
CA ASP A 15 -6.79 11.95 12.21
C ASP A 15 -6.91 11.81 10.69
N VAL A 16 -7.72 10.84 10.25
CA VAL A 16 -7.89 10.48 8.83
C VAL A 16 -9.37 10.36 8.53
N HIS A 17 -9.80 11.03 7.47
CA HIS A 17 -11.16 10.92 6.97
C HIS A 17 -11.27 9.90 5.83
N GLN A 18 -12.46 9.33 5.67
CA GLN A 18 -12.74 8.39 4.60
C GLN A 18 -12.42 8.99 3.23
N GLY A 19 -11.74 8.23 2.38
CA GLY A 19 -11.37 8.64 1.02
C GLY A 19 -10.09 9.45 0.93
N GLN A 20 -9.43 9.78 2.05
CA GLN A 20 -8.16 10.50 2.01
C GLN A 20 -6.99 9.61 1.62
N THR A 21 -6.05 10.19 0.90
CA THR A 21 -4.72 9.63 0.65
C THR A 21 -3.70 10.22 1.62
N ILE A 22 -3.10 9.36 2.44
CA ILE A 22 -2.10 9.70 3.44
C ILE A 22 -0.74 9.23 2.97
N ALA A 23 0.14 10.15 2.62
CA ALA A 23 1.53 9.83 2.27
C ALA A 23 2.38 9.72 3.54
N ILE A 24 3.12 8.63 3.67
CA ILE A 24 4.05 8.39 4.77
C ILE A 24 5.46 8.54 4.22
N VAL A 25 6.19 9.53 4.71
CA VAL A 25 7.55 9.85 4.27
C VAL A 25 8.53 9.84 5.44
N GLY A 26 9.80 9.61 5.17
CA GLY A 26 10.85 9.59 6.18
C GLY A 26 12.01 8.69 5.76
N PRO A 27 13.18 8.81 6.40
CA PRO A 27 14.35 7.99 6.09
C PRO A 27 14.10 6.50 6.36
N THR A 28 15.00 5.65 5.86
CA THR A 28 15.00 4.22 6.20
C THR A 28 15.13 4.06 7.71
N GLY A 29 14.33 3.17 8.30
CA GLY A 29 14.31 2.98 9.76
C GLY A 29 13.48 4.00 10.55
N ALA A 30 12.82 4.97 9.89
CA ALA A 30 11.98 5.97 10.57
C ALA A 30 10.71 5.42 11.23
N GLY A 31 10.34 4.14 11.00
CA GLY A 31 9.13 3.55 11.59
C GLY A 31 7.94 3.43 10.63
N LYS A 32 8.11 3.71 9.33
CA LYS A 32 7.02 3.66 8.33
C LYS A 32 6.32 2.29 8.31
N THR A 33 7.09 1.21 8.20
CA THR A 33 6.56 -0.17 8.24
C THR A 33 5.96 -0.52 9.59
N THR A 34 6.50 0.01 10.68
CA THR A 34 5.91 -0.19 12.03
C THR A 34 4.51 0.41 12.11
N LEU A 35 4.33 1.62 11.58
CA LEU A 35 3.02 2.28 11.55
C LEU A 35 1.99 1.42 10.77
N THR A 36 2.36 0.91 9.59
CA THR A 36 1.46 0.05 8.81
C THR A 36 1.16 -1.28 9.51
N ASN A 37 2.14 -1.86 10.19
CA ASN A 37 1.95 -3.08 10.98
C ASN A 37 0.98 -2.88 12.17
N LEU A 38 1.00 -1.70 12.78
CA LEU A 38 0.05 -1.34 13.84
C LEU A 38 -1.37 -1.15 13.29
N LEU A 39 -1.54 -0.53 12.13
CA LEU A 39 -2.84 -0.40 11.47
C LEU A 39 -3.47 -1.77 11.18
N LEU A 40 -2.65 -2.75 10.77
CA LEU A 40 -3.08 -4.13 10.50
C LEU A 40 -3.20 -5.00 11.75
N ARG A 41 -2.87 -4.42 12.91
CA ARG A 41 -2.85 -5.13 14.18
C ARG A 41 -1.98 -6.40 14.14
N PHE A 42 -0.78 -6.30 13.52
CA PHE A 42 0.25 -7.33 13.72
C PHE A 42 0.85 -7.24 15.12
N TYR A 43 0.72 -6.08 15.75
CA TYR A 43 1.08 -5.80 17.14
C TYR A 43 -0.01 -4.94 17.76
N ASP A 44 -0.31 -5.16 19.04
CA ASP A 44 -1.16 -4.28 19.82
C ASP A 44 -0.36 -3.09 20.35
N VAL A 45 -0.98 -1.91 20.43
CA VAL A 45 -0.35 -0.73 21.02
C VAL A 45 -0.20 -0.90 22.53
N LYS A 46 0.92 -0.43 23.10
CA LYS A 46 1.17 -0.45 24.55
C LYS A 46 0.38 0.63 25.32
N GLY A 47 -0.02 1.70 24.63
CA GLY A 47 -0.82 2.79 25.15
C GLY A 47 -1.59 3.48 24.03
N GLY A 48 -2.60 4.26 24.38
CA GLY A 48 -3.47 4.88 23.39
C GLY A 48 -4.40 3.88 22.69
N SER A 49 -4.88 4.27 21.50
CA SER A 49 -5.80 3.45 20.71
C SER A 49 -5.70 3.76 19.22
N ILE A 50 -5.94 2.76 18.39
CA ILE A 50 -6.18 2.92 16.94
C ILE A 50 -7.66 2.62 16.72
N LYS A 51 -8.38 3.56 16.10
CA LYS A 51 -9.83 3.42 15.91
C LYS A 51 -10.20 3.51 14.43
N ILE A 52 -11.16 2.67 14.01
CA ILE A 52 -11.82 2.73 12.71
C ILE A 52 -13.30 3.00 12.97
N ASN A 53 -13.82 4.10 12.42
CA ASN A 53 -15.21 4.54 12.64
C ASN A 53 -15.57 4.63 14.16
N GLY A 54 -14.62 5.07 14.99
CA GLY A 54 -14.79 5.21 16.43
C GLY A 54 -14.60 3.93 17.26
N ILE A 55 -14.48 2.75 16.61
CA ILE A 55 -14.28 1.45 17.27
C ILE A 55 -12.78 1.17 17.37
N ASP A 56 -12.30 0.83 18.57
CA ASP A 56 -10.90 0.42 18.76
C ASP A 56 -10.65 -0.90 18.01
N ILE A 57 -9.56 -0.95 17.24
CA ILE A 57 -9.24 -2.16 16.44
C ILE A 57 -9.04 -3.40 17.31
N ARG A 58 -8.76 -3.25 18.61
CA ARG A 58 -8.64 -4.34 19.58
C ARG A 58 -9.99 -4.99 19.94
N GLU A 59 -11.10 -4.29 19.69
CA GLU A 59 -12.46 -4.81 19.89
C GLU A 59 -12.95 -5.64 18.70
N LEU A 60 -12.29 -5.50 17.55
CA LEU A 60 -12.61 -6.28 16.34
C LEU A 60 -11.89 -7.63 16.34
N SER A 61 -12.51 -8.66 15.72
CA SER A 61 -11.77 -9.88 15.41
C SER A 61 -10.68 -9.59 14.39
N TYR A 62 -9.55 -10.32 14.41
CA TYR A 62 -8.50 -10.19 13.39
C TYR A 62 -9.03 -10.39 11.97
N HIS A 63 -10.00 -11.28 11.80
CA HIS A 63 -10.61 -11.57 10.53
C HIS A 63 -11.41 -10.36 10.00
N ASP A 64 -12.27 -9.78 10.83
CA ASP A 64 -13.10 -8.65 10.44
C ASP A 64 -12.25 -7.39 10.19
N LEU A 65 -11.25 -7.14 11.05
CA LEU A 65 -10.30 -6.05 10.83
C LEU A 65 -9.59 -6.19 9.49
N ARG A 66 -9.01 -7.36 9.20
CA ARG A 66 -8.22 -7.57 7.98
C ARG A 66 -9.04 -7.61 6.70
N LYS A 67 -10.36 -7.85 6.79
CA LYS A 67 -11.26 -7.67 5.64
C LYS A 67 -11.30 -6.23 5.14
N LEU A 68 -11.20 -5.26 6.05
CA LEU A 68 -11.25 -3.83 5.71
C LEU A 68 -10.02 -3.38 4.91
N PHE A 69 -8.90 -4.08 5.01
CA PHE A 69 -7.62 -3.69 4.44
C PHE A 69 -7.23 -4.53 3.22
N ALA A 70 -6.56 -3.91 2.25
CA ALA A 70 -5.67 -4.63 1.33
C ALA A 70 -4.28 -4.03 1.35
N LEU A 71 -3.29 -4.87 1.04
CA LEU A 71 -1.88 -4.50 0.98
C LEU A 71 -1.36 -4.71 -0.44
N VAL A 72 -0.62 -3.72 -0.92
CA VAL A 72 0.23 -3.84 -2.10
C VAL A 72 1.63 -3.45 -1.67
N LEU A 73 2.46 -4.45 -1.38
CA LEU A 73 3.82 -4.29 -0.89
C LEU A 73 4.82 -4.28 -2.04
N GLN A 74 6.01 -3.74 -1.78
CA GLN A 74 7.14 -3.78 -2.71
C GLN A 74 7.54 -5.23 -3.03
N ASP A 75 7.70 -6.05 -1.98
CA ASP A 75 7.98 -7.48 -2.12
C ASP A 75 6.65 -8.21 -2.37
N THR A 76 6.38 -8.43 -3.64
CA THR A 76 5.16 -9.09 -4.08
C THR A 76 5.27 -10.59 -3.89
N TRP A 77 4.30 -11.16 -3.17
CA TRP A 77 4.20 -12.60 -3.01
C TRP A 77 3.03 -13.16 -3.81
N LEU A 78 3.32 -14.18 -4.60
CA LEU A 78 2.35 -15.02 -5.30
C LEU A 78 2.57 -16.46 -4.83
N PHE A 79 1.47 -17.19 -4.59
CA PHE A 79 1.56 -18.59 -4.22
C PHE A 79 1.59 -19.49 -5.47
N GLU A 80 2.07 -20.70 -5.30
CA GLU A 80 2.02 -21.73 -6.33
C GLU A 80 0.56 -22.06 -6.67
N GLY A 81 0.18 -21.83 -7.92
CA GLY A 81 -1.18 -21.98 -8.40
C GLY A 81 -1.42 -21.19 -9.69
N SER A 82 -2.63 -21.23 -10.22
CA SER A 82 -2.93 -20.50 -11.46
C SER A 82 -2.97 -18.98 -11.22
N ILE A 83 -2.81 -18.21 -12.28
CA ILE A 83 -3.00 -16.74 -12.25
C ILE A 83 -4.41 -16.41 -11.77
N GLU A 84 -5.43 -17.15 -12.22
CA GLU A 84 -6.82 -16.99 -11.77
C GLU A 84 -6.92 -17.14 -10.25
N GLN A 85 -6.36 -18.21 -9.68
CA GLN A 85 -6.34 -18.45 -8.24
C GLN A 85 -5.63 -17.35 -7.46
N ASN A 86 -4.49 -16.87 -7.99
CA ASN A 86 -3.73 -15.79 -7.38
C ASN A 86 -4.51 -14.47 -7.33
N ILE A 87 -5.29 -14.13 -8.35
CA ILE A 87 -6.15 -12.95 -8.33
C ILE A 87 -7.34 -13.20 -7.40
N ALA A 88 -8.02 -14.34 -7.53
CA ALA A 88 -9.19 -14.72 -6.74
C ALA A 88 -8.90 -14.81 -5.22
N TYR A 89 -7.63 -14.92 -4.82
CA TYR A 89 -7.23 -14.88 -3.40
C TYR A 89 -7.73 -13.62 -2.66
N GLY A 90 -7.94 -12.52 -3.37
CA GLY A 90 -8.56 -11.31 -2.80
C GLY A 90 -10.04 -11.50 -2.45
N ASN A 91 -10.75 -12.34 -3.20
CA ASN A 91 -12.14 -12.71 -2.98
C ASN A 91 -12.39 -14.12 -3.59
N GLU A 92 -12.33 -15.15 -2.76
CA GLU A 92 -12.49 -16.56 -3.18
C GLU A 92 -13.86 -16.88 -3.81
N LYS A 93 -14.85 -16.01 -3.61
CA LYS A 93 -16.19 -16.16 -4.20
C LYS A 93 -16.35 -15.39 -5.52
N ALA A 94 -15.29 -14.75 -5.99
CA ALA A 94 -15.34 -13.96 -7.22
C ALA A 94 -15.63 -14.82 -8.45
N LEU A 95 -16.50 -14.34 -9.31
CA LEU A 95 -16.80 -14.96 -10.59
C LEU A 95 -15.68 -14.70 -11.59
N LYS A 96 -15.54 -15.55 -12.60
CA LYS A 96 -14.49 -15.44 -13.63
C LYS A 96 -14.50 -14.08 -14.37
N ASN A 97 -15.67 -13.53 -14.62
CA ASN A 97 -15.80 -12.20 -15.24
C ASN A 97 -15.28 -11.08 -14.32
N GLU A 98 -15.45 -11.20 -13.00
CA GLU A 98 -14.93 -10.22 -12.03
C GLU A 98 -13.41 -10.29 -11.93
N ILE A 99 -12.83 -11.49 -11.99
CA ILE A 99 -11.37 -11.72 -12.05
C ILE A 99 -10.79 -11.07 -13.31
N VAL A 100 -11.43 -11.29 -14.47
CA VAL A 100 -11.01 -10.68 -15.73
C VAL A 100 -11.09 -9.15 -15.67
N GLU A 101 -12.14 -8.61 -15.06
CA GLU A 101 -12.31 -7.15 -14.94
C GLU A 101 -11.26 -6.54 -13.99
N ALA A 102 -10.98 -7.18 -12.86
CA ALA A 102 -9.89 -6.77 -11.96
C ALA A 102 -8.53 -6.80 -12.67
N ALA A 103 -8.26 -7.81 -13.50
CA ALA A 103 -7.03 -7.90 -14.28
C ALA A 103 -6.93 -6.79 -15.36
N LYS A 104 -8.05 -6.39 -15.97
CA LYS A 104 -8.09 -5.24 -16.90
C LYS A 104 -7.79 -3.94 -16.19
N GLN A 105 -8.44 -3.70 -15.05
CA GLN A 105 -8.23 -2.51 -14.25
C GLN A 105 -6.78 -2.42 -13.73
N ALA A 106 -6.19 -3.55 -13.36
CA ALA A 106 -4.78 -3.65 -13.00
C ALA A 106 -3.80 -3.58 -14.19
N ASN A 107 -4.25 -3.40 -15.43
CA ASN A 107 -3.42 -3.39 -16.64
C ASN A 107 -2.60 -4.69 -16.87
N VAL A 108 -3.04 -5.84 -16.33
CA VAL A 108 -2.34 -7.14 -16.48
C VAL A 108 -3.04 -8.10 -17.43
N HIS A 109 -4.31 -7.86 -17.78
CA HIS A 109 -5.10 -8.74 -18.66
C HIS A 109 -4.42 -9.03 -20.01
N HIS A 110 -3.84 -8.01 -20.66
CA HIS A 110 -3.17 -8.21 -21.93
C HIS A 110 -1.98 -9.18 -21.81
N PHE A 111 -1.15 -9.00 -20.78
CA PHE A 111 -0.06 -9.93 -20.47
C PHE A 111 -0.58 -11.36 -20.28
N ILE A 112 -1.59 -11.56 -19.45
CA ILE A 112 -2.18 -12.88 -19.20
C ILE A 112 -2.62 -13.54 -20.51
N ARG A 113 -3.22 -12.80 -21.41
CA ARG A 113 -3.66 -13.31 -22.71
C ARG A 113 -2.53 -13.64 -23.68
N THR A 114 -1.31 -13.20 -23.45
CA THR A 114 -0.14 -13.61 -24.25
C THR A 114 0.44 -14.95 -23.81
N LEU A 115 0.05 -15.45 -22.64
CA LEU A 115 0.47 -16.75 -22.13
C LEU A 115 -0.33 -17.88 -22.78
N THR A 116 0.30 -19.02 -22.99
CA THR A 116 -0.30 -20.17 -23.68
C THR A 116 -1.59 -20.65 -23.01
N GLU A 117 -1.61 -20.70 -21.66
CA GLU A 117 -2.75 -21.14 -20.87
C GLU A 117 -3.56 -19.98 -20.29
N GLY A 118 -3.18 -18.74 -20.59
CA GLY A 118 -3.89 -17.55 -20.15
C GLY A 118 -4.02 -17.49 -18.61
N TYR A 119 -5.25 -17.41 -18.10
CA TYR A 119 -5.54 -17.36 -16.67
C TYR A 119 -5.24 -18.67 -15.94
N ASP A 120 -5.21 -19.81 -16.66
CA ASP A 120 -4.90 -21.12 -16.09
C ASP A 120 -3.37 -21.34 -15.99
N THR A 121 -2.55 -20.43 -16.51
CA THR A 121 -1.09 -20.49 -16.39
C THR A 121 -0.66 -20.62 -14.94
N LEU A 122 0.11 -21.67 -14.64
CA LEU A 122 0.63 -21.93 -13.31
C LEU A 122 1.81 -21.01 -12.99
N ILE A 123 1.75 -20.39 -11.84
CA ILE A 123 2.86 -19.68 -11.21
C ILE A 123 3.61 -20.71 -10.36
N ASN A 124 4.92 -20.85 -10.55
CA ASN A 124 5.73 -21.75 -9.74
C ASN A 124 6.01 -21.16 -8.34
N GLU A 125 6.50 -21.99 -7.42
CA GLU A 125 6.76 -21.63 -6.03
C GLU A 125 7.59 -20.35 -5.86
N GLU A 126 8.58 -20.13 -6.73
CA GLU A 126 9.42 -18.94 -6.74
C GLU A 126 8.81 -17.77 -7.54
N GLY A 127 7.75 -18.04 -8.31
CA GLY A 127 7.17 -17.08 -9.24
C GLY A 127 8.14 -16.61 -10.33
N SER A 128 9.20 -17.41 -10.61
CA SER A 128 10.28 -17.03 -11.53
C SER A 128 9.84 -16.96 -12.99
N ASN A 129 8.69 -17.53 -13.33
CA ASN A 129 8.09 -17.49 -14.66
C ASN A 129 7.26 -16.21 -14.93
N VAL A 130 7.21 -15.28 -13.98
CA VAL A 130 6.53 -13.98 -14.11
C VAL A 130 7.49 -12.88 -13.67
N SER A 131 7.61 -11.81 -14.47
CA SER A 131 8.48 -10.68 -14.11
C SER A 131 8.00 -9.97 -12.84
N GLN A 132 8.90 -9.27 -12.15
CA GLN A 132 8.56 -8.53 -10.93
C GLN A 132 7.43 -7.52 -11.14
N GLY A 133 7.42 -6.85 -12.30
CA GLY A 133 6.36 -5.89 -12.62
C GLY A 133 5.00 -6.54 -12.87
N GLU A 134 4.95 -7.68 -13.57
CA GLU A 134 3.71 -8.44 -13.72
C GLU A 134 3.23 -9.00 -12.38
N LYS A 135 4.13 -9.49 -11.51
CA LYS A 135 3.76 -9.87 -10.12
C LYS A 135 3.08 -8.74 -9.39
N GLN A 136 3.63 -7.53 -9.50
CA GLN A 136 3.06 -6.35 -8.86
C GLN A 136 1.67 -6.01 -9.41
N LEU A 137 1.48 -6.06 -10.74
CA LEU A 137 0.17 -5.87 -11.37
C LEU A 137 -0.85 -6.94 -10.95
N LEU A 138 -0.44 -8.21 -10.81
CA LEU A 138 -1.29 -9.30 -10.29
C LEU A 138 -1.69 -9.03 -8.82
N THR A 139 -0.77 -8.52 -8.00
CA THR A 139 -1.08 -8.15 -6.61
C THR A 139 -2.05 -6.97 -6.54
N ILE A 140 -1.94 -5.99 -7.46
CA ILE A 140 -2.91 -4.91 -7.60
C ILE A 140 -4.29 -5.45 -8.01
N ALA A 141 -4.35 -6.41 -8.96
CA ALA A 141 -5.61 -7.07 -9.34
C ALA A 141 -6.25 -7.79 -8.15
N ARG A 142 -5.45 -8.46 -7.30
CA ARG A 142 -5.88 -9.07 -6.03
C ARG A 142 -6.48 -8.04 -5.06
N ALA A 143 -5.89 -6.86 -4.96
CA ALA A 143 -6.41 -5.77 -4.13
C ALA A 143 -7.71 -5.19 -4.70
N LEU A 144 -7.81 -5.04 -6.02
CA LEU A 144 -9.02 -4.55 -6.70
C LEU A 144 -10.22 -5.47 -6.48
N ILE A 145 -10.03 -6.80 -6.66
CA ILE A 145 -11.12 -7.76 -6.50
C ILE A 145 -11.57 -7.91 -5.05
N LYS A 146 -10.67 -7.65 -4.09
CA LYS A 146 -10.99 -7.61 -2.66
C LYS A 146 -11.90 -6.43 -2.32
N ASN A 147 -11.80 -5.33 -3.06
CA ASN A 147 -12.54 -4.08 -2.86
C ASN A 147 -12.50 -3.57 -1.40
N PRO A 148 -11.31 -3.30 -0.82
CA PRO A 148 -11.15 -2.92 0.57
C PRO A 148 -11.61 -1.47 0.81
N GLU A 149 -11.94 -1.13 2.07
CA GLU A 149 -12.19 0.25 2.50
C GLU A 149 -10.89 1.03 2.71
N VAL A 150 -9.84 0.34 3.15
CA VAL A 150 -8.53 0.92 3.44
C VAL A 150 -7.45 0.19 2.65
N LEU A 151 -6.60 0.94 1.98
CA LEU A 151 -5.50 0.42 1.19
C LEU A 151 -4.16 0.85 1.80
N ILE A 152 -3.25 -0.10 1.94
CA ILE A 152 -1.86 0.18 2.32
C ILE A 152 -0.97 -0.15 1.13
N LEU A 153 -0.21 0.84 0.68
CA LEU A 153 0.67 0.74 -0.48
C LEU A 153 2.11 1.01 -0.07
N ASP A 154 3.04 0.22 -0.60
CA ASP A 154 4.47 0.53 -0.55
C ASP A 154 4.97 0.75 -1.99
N GLU A 155 5.29 2.00 -2.32
CA GLU A 155 5.63 2.44 -3.68
C GLU A 155 7.09 2.19 -4.08
N ALA A 156 7.88 1.53 -3.29
CA ALA A 156 9.26 1.28 -3.65
C ALA A 156 9.35 0.51 -4.97
N THR A 157 9.56 1.24 -6.06
CA THR A 157 9.77 0.70 -7.40
C THR A 157 11.25 0.68 -7.70
N SER A 158 11.88 -0.50 -7.62
CA SER A 158 13.21 -0.70 -8.17
C SER A 158 13.13 -0.81 -9.70
N SER A 159 13.86 0.06 -10.42
CA SER A 159 14.31 -0.06 -11.83
C SER A 159 13.45 -0.93 -12.77
N VAL A 160 12.22 -0.52 -13.01
CA VAL A 160 11.40 -1.05 -14.10
C VAL A 160 11.51 -0.13 -15.32
N ASP A 161 11.30 -0.68 -16.52
CA ASP A 161 11.27 0.13 -17.74
C ASP A 161 10.10 1.13 -17.71
N THR A 162 10.26 2.25 -18.42
CA THR A 162 9.29 3.36 -18.42
C THR A 162 7.87 2.95 -18.84
N ARG A 163 7.73 1.92 -19.70
CA ARG A 163 6.41 1.44 -20.16
C ARG A 163 5.69 0.69 -19.05
N LEU A 164 6.41 -0.19 -18.38
CA LEU A 164 5.88 -0.96 -17.25
C LEU A 164 5.56 -0.03 -16.07
N GLU A 165 6.41 0.97 -15.84
CA GLU A 165 6.18 1.98 -14.81
C GLU A 165 4.87 2.75 -15.02
N ARG A 166 4.55 3.17 -16.25
CA ARG A 166 3.26 3.81 -16.56
C ARG A 166 2.07 2.87 -16.34
N ARG A 167 2.22 1.59 -16.67
CA ARG A 167 1.17 0.59 -16.42
C ARG A 167 0.92 0.40 -14.94
N LEU A 168 1.99 0.31 -14.13
CA LEU A 168 1.93 0.21 -12.68
C LEU A 168 1.27 1.45 -12.08
N GLN A 169 1.70 2.66 -12.49
CA GLN A 169 1.11 3.90 -12.00
C GLN A 169 -0.39 3.95 -12.30
N GLY A 170 -0.82 3.71 -13.53
CA GLY A 170 -2.24 3.71 -13.88
C GLY A 170 -3.06 2.63 -13.15
N ALA A 171 -2.44 1.50 -12.77
CA ALA A 171 -3.09 0.49 -11.94
C ALA A 171 -3.20 0.93 -10.47
N MET A 172 -2.12 1.57 -9.95
CA MET A 172 -2.11 2.15 -8.60
C MET A 172 -3.16 3.25 -8.46
N ASP A 173 -3.23 4.18 -9.40
CA ASP A 173 -4.23 5.26 -9.38
C ASP A 173 -5.65 4.68 -9.29
N ARG A 174 -5.97 3.66 -10.10
CA ARG A 174 -7.30 3.01 -10.08
C ARG A 174 -7.60 2.29 -8.76
N VAL A 175 -6.61 1.58 -8.19
CA VAL A 175 -6.85 0.88 -6.92
C VAL A 175 -7.02 1.85 -5.75
N MET A 176 -6.49 3.07 -5.86
CA MET A 176 -6.64 4.12 -4.84
C MET A 176 -7.98 4.86 -4.94
N GLU A 177 -8.64 4.88 -6.10
CA GLU A 177 -9.89 5.60 -6.32
C GLU A 177 -10.98 5.22 -5.29
N ASN A 178 -11.57 6.24 -4.66
CA ASN A 178 -12.66 6.12 -3.69
C ASN A 178 -12.32 5.28 -2.44
N ARG A 179 -11.06 5.20 -2.05
CA ARG A 179 -10.58 4.46 -0.88
C ARG A 179 -9.74 5.35 0.03
N THR A 180 -9.71 5.00 1.30
CA THR A 180 -8.73 5.57 2.23
C THR A 180 -7.39 4.88 2.02
N CYS A 181 -6.35 5.65 1.69
CA CYS A 181 -5.06 5.10 1.30
C CYS A 181 -3.95 5.55 2.24
N PHE A 182 -3.17 4.61 2.75
CA PHE A 182 -1.88 4.88 3.39
C PHE A 182 -0.77 4.45 2.44
N VAL A 183 0.04 5.39 2.00
CA VAL A 183 1.07 5.15 0.98
C VAL A 183 2.44 5.45 1.56
N ILE A 184 3.30 4.42 1.67
CA ILE A 184 4.74 4.65 1.90
C ILE A 184 5.27 5.20 0.58
N ALA A 185 5.36 6.54 0.52
CA ALA A 185 5.55 7.24 -0.74
C ALA A 185 7.04 7.40 -1.06
N HIS A 186 7.41 6.95 -2.26
CA HIS A 186 8.73 7.13 -2.86
C HIS A 186 8.67 7.96 -4.14
N ARG A 187 7.46 8.26 -4.63
CA ARG A 187 7.24 9.08 -5.83
C ARG A 187 6.79 10.47 -5.46
N LEU A 188 7.37 11.44 -6.14
CA LEU A 188 7.03 12.85 -5.93
C LEU A 188 5.55 13.15 -6.19
N SER A 189 4.97 12.58 -7.25
CA SER A 189 3.56 12.79 -7.61
C SER A 189 2.61 12.34 -6.50
N THR A 190 2.86 11.21 -5.87
CA THR A 190 2.04 10.69 -4.76
C THR A 190 2.13 11.61 -3.54
N ILE A 191 3.34 12.11 -3.24
CA ILE A 191 3.56 13.00 -2.09
C ILE A 191 2.83 14.34 -2.30
N ILE A 192 2.97 14.95 -3.48
CA ILE A 192 2.36 16.26 -3.79
C ILE A 192 0.83 16.20 -3.79
N ASN A 193 0.27 15.10 -4.30
CA ASN A 193 -1.18 14.94 -4.45
C ASN A 193 -1.85 14.31 -3.21
N ALA A 194 -1.11 14.00 -2.16
CA ALA A 194 -1.68 13.45 -0.93
C ALA A 194 -2.48 14.52 -0.16
N ASP A 195 -3.63 14.11 0.39
CA ASP A 195 -4.44 14.96 1.25
C ASP A 195 -3.73 15.32 2.56
N LYS A 196 -2.87 14.39 3.03
CA LYS A 196 -2.05 14.58 4.22
C LYS A 196 -0.74 13.84 4.08
N ILE A 197 0.33 14.47 4.50
CA ILE A 197 1.67 13.88 4.58
C ILE A 197 2.02 13.69 6.05
N LEU A 198 2.50 12.51 6.40
CA LEU A 198 3.07 12.18 7.71
C LEU A 198 4.57 12.05 7.56
N VAL A 199 5.32 12.89 8.24
CA VAL A 199 6.79 12.86 8.24
C VAL A 199 7.26 12.14 9.48
N LEU A 200 7.90 10.98 9.30
CA LEU A 200 8.41 10.15 10.38
C LEU A 200 9.92 10.30 10.54
N GLU A 201 10.36 10.49 11.76
CA GLU A 201 11.76 10.35 12.20
C GLU A 201 11.82 9.62 13.53
N HIS A 202 12.73 8.65 13.65
CA HIS A 202 12.95 7.89 14.89
C HIS A 202 11.71 7.29 15.56
N GLY A 203 10.72 6.90 14.75
CA GLY A 203 9.47 6.30 15.20
C GLY A 203 8.33 7.28 15.46
N ASP A 204 8.61 8.57 15.61
CA ASP A 204 7.58 9.57 15.88
C ASP A 204 7.20 10.37 14.62
N ILE A 205 5.98 10.92 14.60
CA ILE A 205 5.53 11.86 13.57
C ILE A 205 6.03 13.26 13.97
N VAL A 206 7.05 13.74 13.27
CA VAL A 206 7.65 15.06 13.55
C VAL A 206 6.95 16.21 12.86
N GLU A 207 6.30 15.93 11.71
CA GLU A 207 5.48 16.90 10.99
C GLU A 207 4.31 16.20 10.31
N GLN A 208 3.18 16.91 10.21
CA GLN A 208 2.03 16.49 9.40
C GLN A 208 1.31 17.69 8.80
N GLY A 209 0.76 17.52 7.59
CA GLY A 209 0.06 18.56 6.84
C GLY A 209 0.05 18.27 5.34
N THR A 210 -0.38 19.23 4.55
CA THR A 210 -0.32 19.17 3.08
C THR A 210 1.08 19.50 2.58
N HIS A 211 1.34 19.21 1.30
CA HIS A 211 2.61 19.53 0.65
C HIS A 211 3.01 21.02 0.81
N GLU A 212 2.07 21.91 0.52
CA GLU A 212 2.32 23.36 0.60
C GLU A 212 2.58 23.82 2.03
N GLU A 213 1.79 23.36 2.99
CA GLU A 213 1.96 23.71 4.41
C GLU A 213 3.33 23.29 4.92
N LEU A 214 3.76 22.06 4.60
CA LEU A 214 5.01 21.51 5.07
C LEU A 214 6.23 22.13 4.38
N LEU A 215 6.13 22.49 3.11
CA LEU A 215 7.19 23.26 2.43
C LEU A 215 7.38 24.64 3.07
N ASN A 216 6.28 25.34 3.34
CA ASN A 216 6.31 26.68 3.94
C ASN A 216 6.89 26.69 5.36
N LYS A 217 6.76 25.59 6.10
CA LYS A 217 7.37 25.42 7.43
C LYS A 217 8.90 25.37 7.39
N ASN A 218 9.51 25.06 6.23
CA ASN A 218 10.95 24.87 6.06
C ASN A 218 11.57 23.86 7.07
N GLY A 219 10.80 22.87 7.47
CA GLY A 219 11.16 21.88 8.49
C GLY A 219 11.83 20.62 7.90
N VAL A 220 11.56 19.49 8.53
CA VAL A 220 12.10 18.17 8.14
C VAL A 220 11.62 17.79 6.73
N TYR A 221 10.33 17.99 6.46
CA TYR A 221 9.77 17.71 5.14
C TYR A 221 10.45 18.48 4.02
N ALA A 222 10.61 19.78 4.19
CA ALA A 222 11.26 20.63 3.18
C ALA A 222 12.71 20.20 2.91
N ARG A 223 13.45 19.78 3.94
CA ARG A 223 14.81 19.22 3.77
C ARG A 223 14.80 17.91 3.00
N LEU A 224 13.89 16.98 3.33
CA LEU A 224 13.73 15.70 2.62
C LEU A 224 13.34 15.92 1.15
N TYR A 225 12.38 16.81 0.92
CA TYR A 225 11.93 17.17 -0.42
C TYR A 225 13.08 17.72 -1.27
N ASN A 226 13.82 18.71 -0.75
CA ASN A 226 14.94 19.32 -1.46
C ASN A 226 16.08 18.31 -1.72
N ALA A 227 16.34 17.40 -0.80
CA ALA A 227 17.39 16.39 -0.96
C ALA A 227 17.05 15.31 -2.00
N GLN A 228 15.77 14.97 -2.16
CA GLN A 228 15.33 13.87 -3.02
C GLN A 228 14.81 14.33 -4.38
N PHE A 229 14.17 15.49 -4.47
CA PHE A 229 13.36 15.89 -5.62
C PHE A 229 13.69 17.26 -6.22
N ALA A 230 14.29 18.19 -5.48
CA ALA A 230 14.71 19.48 -6.00
C ALA A 230 16.12 19.37 -6.60
N LYS A 231 16.20 18.90 -7.86
CA LYS A 231 17.40 18.94 -8.70
C LYS A 231 17.14 19.85 -9.87
#